data_540f0019dfc1778f078c29857d29d105
#
_entry.id   540f0019dfc1778f078c29857d29d105
#
_cell.length_a   1.000
_cell.length_b   1.000
_cell.length_c   1.000
_cell.angle_alpha   90.00
_cell.angle_beta   90.00
_cell.angle_gamma   90.00
#
_symmetry.space_group_name_H-M   'P 1'
#
loop_
_entity.id
_entity.type
_entity.pdbx_description
1 polymer ?
#
loop_
_entity_poly.entity_id
_entity_poly.type
_entity_poly.pdbx_seq_one_letter_code
_entity_poly.pdbx_strand_id
1 'polypeptide(L)'
;MLYNWKIAFSNPHFRNRFIVSILVLVLILTGFASLLAYIETRQGHTFYDPILNFIKPRDVSDFIFFVTYCAALIGLIYAIASPYKFLHLIQMYGSLTLLRVATLFFIPLEPPTAIIPLRDEFLTNTFYAGNENLKDLFFSGHAATLFLFFFFTQNKFLKYTFLVAALAVSVGVVVQHVHYSYDVIAAPIFAYIAFRLITKFSKHYHNDTPDIVEV
;
A
#
# COMPACT_ATOMS: atom_id res chain seq x y z
N MET A 1 -19.99 0.10 17.37
CA MET A 1 -18.99 -0.64 16.57
C MET A 1 -19.34 -2.14 16.51
N LEU A 2 -19.29 -2.91 17.60
CA LEU A 2 -19.54 -4.36 17.60
C LEU A 2 -20.95 -4.76 17.08
N TYR A 3 -21.97 -3.97 17.37
CA TYR A 3 -23.33 -4.18 16.87
C TYR A 3 -23.39 -4.14 15.33
N ASN A 4 -22.76 -3.17 14.70
CA ASN A 4 -22.72 -3.05 13.24
C ASN A 4 -22.02 -4.23 12.57
N TRP A 5 -20.96 -4.76 13.19
CA TRP A 5 -20.27 -5.96 12.70
C TRP A 5 -21.16 -7.20 12.79
N LYS A 6 -21.87 -7.38 13.91
CA LYS A 6 -22.82 -8.51 14.08
C LYS A 6 -23.91 -8.48 13.01
N ILE A 7 -24.50 -7.31 12.74
CA ILE A 7 -25.50 -7.15 11.68
C ILE A 7 -24.89 -7.44 10.29
N ALA A 8 -23.72 -6.90 9.98
CA ALA A 8 -23.09 -7.13 8.69
C ALA A 8 -22.79 -8.63 8.44
N PHE A 9 -22.29 -9.35 9.46
CA PHE A 9 -22.02 -10.78 9.34
C PHE A 9 -23.27 -11.66 9.32
N SER A 10 -24.43 -11.16 9.75
CA SER A 10 -25.72 -11.84 9.59
C SER A 10 -26.18 -11.86 8.12
N ASN A 11 -25.68 -10.92 7.30
CA ASN A 11 -25.94 -10.91 5.87
C ASN A 11 -24.99 -11.89 5.16
N PRO A 12 -25.51 -12.97 4.52
CA PRO A 12 -24.69 -13.97 3.84
C PRO A 12 -23.82 -13.39 2.71
N HIS A 13 -24.34 -12.39 1.97
CA HIS A 13 -23.60 -11.76 0.86
C HIS A 13 -22.39 -10.98 1.38
N PHE A 14 -22.54 -10.19 2.45
CA PHE A 14 -21.42 -9.50 3.07
C PHE A 14 -20.39 -10.51 3.59
N ARG A 15 -20.85 -11.51 4.36
CA ARG A 15 -20.00 -12.53 4.97
C ARG A 15 -19.16 -13.27 3.92
N ASN A 16 -19.79 -13.76 2.86
CA ASN A 16 -19.09 -14.47 1.79
C ASN A 16 -18.07 -13.57 1.09
N ARG A 17 -18.46 -12.33 0.76
CA ARG A 17 -17.56 -11.34 0.14
C ARG A 17 -16.38 -11.01 1.05
N PHE A 18 -16.63 -10.87 2.35
CA PHE A 18 -15.59 -10.60 3.33
C PHE A 18 -14.57 -11.77 3.40
N ILE A 19 -15.07 -13.00 3.55
CA ILE A 19 -14.22 -14.21 3.61
C ILE A 19 -13.39 -14.34 2.32
N VAL A 20 -14.04 -14.24 1.17
CA VAL A 20 -13.34 -14.31 -0.13
C VAL A 20 -12.28 -13.21 -0.25
N SER A 21 -12.60 -11.98 0.16
CA SER A 21 -11.62 -10.88 0.10
C SER A 21 -10.41 -11.11 0.99
N ILE A 22 -10.60 -11.68 2.19
CA ILE A 22 -9.49 -12.06 3.07
C ILE A 22 -8.64 -13.17 2.44
N LEU A 23 -9.27 -14.23 1.93
CA LEU A 23 -8.54 -15.34 1.31
C LEU A 23 -7.74 -14.88 0.08
N VAL A 24 -8.34 -14.04 -0.75
CA VAL A 24 -7.67 -13.43 -1.92
C VAL A 24 -6.51 -12.54 -1.47
N LEU A 25 -6.71 -11.70 -0.43
CA LEU A 25 -5.62 -10.86 0.08
C LEU A 25 -4.46 -11.70 0.61
N VAL A 26 -4.73 -12.77 1.37
CA VAL A 26 -3.68 -13.67 1.88
C VAL A 26 -2.92 -14.31 0.71
N LEU A 27 -3.63 -14.79 -0.32
CA LEU A 27 -3.01 -15.35 -1.51
C LEU A 27 -2.11 -14.33 -2.23
N ILE A 28 -2.60 -13.09 -2.40
CA ILE A 28 -1.84 -12.00 -3.03
C ILE A 28 -0.57 -11.70 -2.20
N LEU A 29 -0.68 -11.57 -0.89
CA LEU A 29 0.46 -11.27 -0.02
C LEU A 29 1.50 -12.38 -0.01
N THR A 30 1.06 -13.64 0.00
CA THR A 30 1.96 -14.80 -0.09
C THR A 30 2.68 -14.83 -1.44
N GLY A 31 1.94 -14.61 -2.54
CA GLY A 31 2.52 -14.52 -3.89
C GLY A 31 3.48 -13.33 -4.02
N PHE A 32 3.15 -12.20 -3.39
CA PHE A 32 3.99 -11.02 -3.37
C PHE A 32 5.32 -11.28 -2.64
N ALA A 33 5.29 -11.92 -1.47
CA ALA A 33 6.51 -12.28 -0.74
C ALA A 33 7.41 -13.22 -1.58
N SER A 34 6.82 -14.20 -2.28
CA SER A 34 7.56 -15.07 -3.20
C SER A 34 8.15 -14.32 -4.39
N LEU A 35 7.41 -13.33 -4.93
CA LEU A 35 7.91 -12.47 -6.00
C LEU A 35 9.10 -11.61 -5.52
N LEU A 36 9.01 -11.05 -4.32
CA LEU A 36 10.11 -10.24 -3.75
C LEU A 36 11.40 -11.06 -3.66
N ALA A 37 11.34 -12.30 -3.18
CA ALA A 37 12.50 -13.19 -3.16
C ALA A 37 13.03 -13.48 -4.57
N TYR A 38 12.17 -13.64 -5.56
CA TYR A 38 12.57 -13.85 -6.95
C TYR A 38 13.24 -12.63 -7.59
N ILE A 39 12.69 -11.44 -7.41
CA ILE A 39 13.25 -10.22 -8.03
C ILE A 39 14.64 -9.86 -7.49
N GLU A 40 14.97 -10.20 -6.25
CA GLU A 40 16.31 -10.00 -5.71
C GLU A 40 17.38 -10.78 -6.50
N THR A 41 17.04 -11.95 -7.03
CA THR A 41 17.97 -12.78 -7.82
C THR A 41 18.05 -12.37 -9.29
N ARG A 42 17.10 -11.52 -9.78
CA ARG A 42 17.00 -11.16 -11.18
C ARG A 42 17.79 -9.90 -11.48
N GLN A 43 18.47 -9.88 -12.63
CA GLN A 43 19.10 -8.65 -13.14
C GLN A 43 18.02 -7.65 -13.57
N GLY A 44 18.23 -6.40 -13.22
CA GLY A 44 17.38 -5.26 -13.57
C GLY A 44 18.12 -4.19 -14.35
N HIS A 45 17.45 -3.08 -14.59
CA HIS A 45 18.00 -1.90 -15.25
C HIS A 45 18.22 -0.78 -14.26
N THR A 46 19.33 -0.07 -14.38
CA THR A 46 19.59 1.17 -13.64
C THR A 46 19.03 2.34 -14.44
N PHE A 47 18.41 3.29 -13.73
CA PHE A 47 17.96 4.54 -14.33
C PHE A 47 18.80 5.72 -13.86
N TYR A 48 19.00 6.66 -14.78
CA TYR A 48 19.53 7.97 -14.41
C TYR A 48 18.41 8.81 -13.78
N ASP A 49 18.58 9.20 -12.53
CA ASP A 49 17.63 10.05 -11.82
C ASP A 49 18.31 11.39 -11.47
N PRO A 50 17.92 12.48 -12.15
CA PRO A 50 18.52 13.78 -11.91
C PRO A 50 18.27 14.30 -10.49
N ILE A 51 17.13 13.94 -9.86
CA ILE A 51 16.78 14.38 -8.51
C ILE A 51 17.72 13.75 -7.49
N LEU A 52 17.98 12.44 -7.60
CA LEU A 52 18.89 11.74 -6.69
C LEU A 52 20.34 12.29 -6.78
N ASN A 53 20.75 12.76 -7.94
CA ASN A 53 22.11 13.33 -8.11
C ASN A 53 22.31 14.64 -7.33
N PHE A 54 21.27 15.38 -7.02
CA PHE A 54 21.35 16.61 -6.23
C PHE A 54 21.21 16.38 -4.72
N ILE A 55 20.78 15.20 -4.30
CA ILE A 55 20.50 14.87 -2.91
C ILE A 55 21.60 13.95 -2.38
N LYS A 56 22.28 14.35 -1.29
CA LYS A 56 23.17 13.45 -0.58
C LYS A 56 22.32 12.47 0.24
N PRO A 57 22.53 11.14 0.10
CA PRO A 57 21.73 10.16 0.82
C PRO A 57 21.92 10.31 2.34
N ARG A 58 20.81 10.17 3.08
CA ARG A 58 20.78 10.19 4.55
C ARG A 58 19.88 9.10 5.03
N ASP A 59 20.27 8.43 6.10
CA ASP A 59 19.42 7.46 6.78
C ASP A 59 18.31 8.20 7.54
N VAL A 60 17.08 7.96 7.12
CA VAL A 60 15.85 8.48 7.72
C VAL A 60 14.84 7.35 7.96
N SER A 61 15.33 6.11 8.08
CA SER A 61 14.51 4.90 8.26
C SER A 61 13.51 5.04 9.40
N ASP A 62 13.96 5.47 10.58
CA ASP A 62 13.10 5.62 11.77
C ASP A 62 11.93 6.57 11.51
N PHE A 63 12.19 7.68 10.81
CA PHE A 63 11.16 8.64 10.45
C PHE A 63 10.15 8.03 9.46
N ILE A 64 10.63 7.35 8.41
CA ILE A 64 9.78 6.72 7.40
C ILE A 64 8.87 5.69 8.07
N PHE A 65 9.43 4.81 8.89
CA PHE A 65 8.64 3.77 9.55
C PHE A 65 7.70 4.33 10.59
N PHE A 66 8.13 5.27 11.42
CA PHE A 66 7.26 5.91 12.40
C PHE A 66 6.03 6.53 11.74
N VAL A 67 6.22 7.33 10.69
CA VAL A 67 5.11 7.96 9.97
C VAL A 67 4.22 6.91 9.31
N THR A 68 4.81 5.91 8.66
CA THR A 68 4.07 4.85 7.95
C THR A 68 3.24 4.01 8.90
N TYR A 69 3.81 3.55 10.02
CA TYR A 69 3.09 2.71 10.99
C TYR A 69 2.02 3.49 11.75
N CYS A 70 2.29 4.73 12.16
CA CYS A 70 1.28 5.58 12.77
C CYS A 70 0.10 5.82 11.82
N ALA A 71 0.38 6.14 10.55
CA ALA A 71 -0.66 6.33 9.56
C ALA A 71 -1.43 5.04 9.27
N ALA A 72 -0.74 3.89 9.15
CA ALA A 72 -1.38 2.59 8.96
C ALA A 72 -2.31 2.24 10.13
N LEU A 73 -1.87 2.46 11.37
CA LEU A 73 -2.68 2.22 12.57
C LEU A 73 -3.93 3.12 12.57
N ILE A 74 -3.77 4.42 12.31
CA ILE A 74 -4.88 5.37 12.25
C ILE A 74 -5.86 4.98 11.12
N GLY A 75 -5.34 4.64 9.94
CA GLY A 75 -6.14 4.21 8.80
C GLY A 75 -6.93 2.93 9.09
N LEU A 76 -6.31 1.97 9.77
CA LEU A 76 -6.94 0.73 10.19
C LEU A 76 -8.05 0.98 11.22
N ILE A 77 -7.79 1.81 12.24
CA ILE A 77 -8.79 2.20 13.25
C ILE A 77 -9.97 2.90 12.58
N TYR A 78 -9.71 3.80 11.63
CA TYR A 78 -10.76 4.47 10.86
C TYR A 78 -11.60 3.48 10.04
N ALA A 79 -10.96 2.49 9.43
CA ALA A 79 -11.63 1.49 8.62
C ALA A 79 -12.48 0.51 9.46
N ILE A 80 -11.93 0.01 10.59
CA ILE A 80 -12.59 -0.96 11.47
C ILE A 80 -13.86 -0.38 12.11
N ALA A 81 -14.01 0.93 12.17
CA ALA A 81 -15.22 1.57 12.67
C ALA A 81 -16.48 1.16 11.89
N SER A 82 -16.35 0.74 10.62
CA SER A 82 -17.44 0.25 9.78
C SER A 82 -17.03 -1.03 9.03
N PRO A 83 -17.83 -2.13 9.09
CA PRO A 83 -17.54 -3.38 8.39
C PRO A 83 -17.32 -3.18 6.88
N TYR A 84 -18.15 -2.35 6.27
CA TYR A 84 -18.06 -2.05 4.83
C TYR A 84 -16.83 -1.23 4.46
N LYS A 85 -16.43 -0.26 5.29
CA LYS A 85 -15.17 0.48 5.09
C LYS A 85 -13.97 -0.45 5.19
N PHE A 86 -13.98 -1.34 6.18
CA PHE A 86 -12.89 -2.29 6.36
C PHE A 86 -12.78 -3.27 5.19
N LEU A 87 -13.90 -3.84 4.74
CA LEU A 87 -13.95 -4.66 3.55
C LEU A 87 -13.41 -3.92 2.32
N HIS A 88 -13.82 -2.66 2.15
CA HIS A 88 -13.38 -1.82 1.04
C HIS A 88 -11.87 -1.56 1.08
N LEU A 89 -11.33 -1.26 2.26
CA LEU A 89 -9.88 -1.09 2.46
C LEU A 89 -9.09 -2.36 2.09
N ILE A 90 -9.54 -3.54 2.55
CA ILE A 90 -8.93 -4.83 2.21
C ILE A 90 -8.87 -5.04 0.70
N GLN A 91 -9.97 -4.79 0.01
CA GLN A 91 -10.06 -4.94 -1.45
C GLN A 91 -9.17 -3.93 -2.19
N MET A 92 -9.13 -2.68 -1.73
CA MET A 92 -8.25 -1.65 -2.30
C MET A 92 -6.77 -1.99 -2.09
N TYR A 93 -6.40 -2.43 -0.89
CA TYR A 93 -5.03 -2.81 -0.60
C TYR A 93 -4.59 -4.05 -1.40
N GLY A 94 -5.46 -5.04 -1.53
CA GLY A 94 -5.24 -6.19 -2.41
C GLY A 94 -5.05 -5.78 -3.88
N SER A 95 -5.89 -4.86 -4.38
CA SER A 95 -5.76 -4.31 -5.74
C SER A 95 -4.44 -3.55 -5.92
N LEU A 96 -4.04 -2.72 -4.94
CA LEU A 96 -2.77 -2.01 -4.97
C LEU A 96 -1.58 -2.97 -4.99
N THR A 97 -1.62 -4.03 -4.17
CA THR A 97 -0.56 -5.05 -4.13
C THR A 97 -0.49 -5.83 -5.44
N LEU A 98 -1.63 -6.16 -6.07
CA LEU A 98 -1.63 -6.79 -7.41
C LEU A 98 -1.00 -5.89 -8.48
N LEU A 99 -1.27 -4.58 -8.45
CA LEU A 99 -0.60 -3.63 -9.34
C LEU A 99 0.91 -3.61 -9.08
N ARG A 100 1.36 -3.71 -7.81
CA ARG A 100 2.79 -3.83 -7.49
C ARG A 100 3.39 -5.13 -7.99
N VAL A 101 2.70 -6.25 -7.80
CA VAL A 101 3.12 -7.55 -8.36
C VAL A 101 3.37 -7.43 -9.86
N ALA A 102 2.41 -6.84 -10.59
CA ALA A 102 2.54 -6.67 -12.04
C ALA A 102 3.72 -5.74 -12.40
N THR A 103 3.82 -4.58 -11.78
CA THR A 103 4.87 -3.61 -12.12
C THR A 103 6.27 -4.12 -11.76
N LEU A 104 6.47 -4.72 -10.61
CA LEU A 104 7.75 -5.31 -10.21
C LEU A 104 8.17 -6.48 -11.10
N PHE A 105 7.19 -7.25 -11.59
CA PHE A 105 7.47 -8.34 -12.52
C PHE A 105 7.90 -7.83 -13.89
N PHE A 106 7.19 -6.84 -14.46
CA PHE A 106 7.44 -6.34 -15.82
C PHE A 106 8.50 -5.26 -15.90
N ILE A 107 8.81 -4.56 -14.81
CA ILE A 107 9.77 -3.46 -14.77
C ILE A 107 10.91 -3.82 -13.79
N PRO A 108 11.89 -4.66 -14.22
CA PRO A 108 13.01 -5.03 -13.37
C PRO A 108 13.97 -3.85 -13.21
N LEU A 109 14.11 -3.36 -11.98
CA LEU A 109 15.03 -2.27 -11.66
C LEU A 109 16.16 -2.75 -10.74
N GLU A 110 17.34 -2.17 -10.93
CA GLU A 110 18.42 -2.22 -9.95
C GLU A 110 18.29 -1.01 -9.01
N PRO A 111 18.69 -1.15 -7.73
CA PRO A 111 18.62 -0.05 -6.79
C PRO A 111 19.55 1.10 -7.19
N PRO A 112 19.24 2.34 -6.76
CA PRO A 112 20.16 3.47 -6.91
C PRO A 112 21.54 3.16 -6.30
N THR A 113 22.60 3.62 -6.95
CA THR A 113 24.00 3.30 -6.56
C THR A 113 24.37 3.73 -5.15
N ALA A 114 23.71 4.76 -4.61
CA ALA A 114 23.95 5.31 -3.29
C ALA A 114 22.82 4.97 -2.29
N ILE A 115 22.11 3.85 -2.52
CA ILE A 115 21.03 3.40 -1.64
C ILE A 115 21.53 3.20 -0.20
N ILE A 116 20.78 3.69 0.76
CA ILE A 116 20.87 3.29 2.16
C ILE A 116 19.69 2.38 2.44
N PRO A 117 19.88 1.07 2.66
CA PRO A 117 18.77 0.12 2.88
C PRO A 117 17.86 0.56 4.03
N LEU A 118 16.56 0.38 3.87
CA LEU A 118 15.60 0.62 4.94
C LEU A 118 15.80 -0.41 6.05
N ARG A 119 16.01 0.06 7.28
CA ARG A 119 16.21 -0.78 8.46
C ARG A 119 14.86 -1.01 9.15
N ASP A 120 14.05 -1.85 8.60
CA ASP A 120 12.82 -2.31 9.24
C ASP A 120 13.01 -3.71 9.81
N GLU A 121 13.36 -3.80 11.07
CA GLU A 121 13.53 -5.08 11.77
C GLU A 121 12.24 -5.91 11.77
N PHE A 122 11.07 -5.27 11.82
CA PHE A 122 9.78 -5.98 11.83
C PHE A 122 9.48 -6.64 10.48
N LEU A 123 9.60 -5.91 9.38
CA LEU A 123 9.38 -6.46 8.04
C LEU A 123 10.48 -7.44 7.65
N THR A 124 11.73 -7.13 7.96
CA THR A 124 12.88 -7.99 7.66
C THR A 124 12.73 -9.37 8.32
N ASN A 125 12.35 -9.40 9.59
CA ASN A 125 12.19 -10.67 10.32
C ASN A 125 10.89 -11.41 9.96
N THR A 126 9.82 -10.67 9.61
CA THR A 126 8.47 -11.25 9.40
C THR A 126 8.25 -11.70 7.96
N PHE A 127 8.69 -10.89 6.97
CA PHE A 127 8.37 -11.11 5.56
C PHE A 127 9.57 -11.44 4.69
N TYR A 128 10.78 -11.01 5.07
CA TYR A 128 11.97 -11.18 4.24
C TYR A 128 12.95 -12.24 4.75
N ALA A 129 12.55 -13.01 5.77
CA ALA A 129 13.38 -14.10 6.35
C ALA A 129 14.82 -13.65 6.68
N GLY A 130 15.00 -12.40 7.11
CA GLY A 130 16.29 -11.83 7.45
C GLY A 130 17.10 -11.28 6.27
N ASN A 131 16.57 -11.32 5.03
CA ASN A 131 17.24 -10.77 3.85
C ASN A 131 16.87 -9.31 3.61
N GLU A 132 17.84 -8.52 3.15
CA GLU A 132 17.57 -7.18 2.65
C GLU A 132 16.86 -7.26 1.29
N ASN A 133 15.79 -6.48 1.11
CA ASN A 133 15.05 -6.41 -0.13
C ASN A 133 15.30 -5.04 -0.77
N LEU A 134 16.22 -5.00 -1.74
CA LEU A 134 16.70 -3.77 -2.37
C LEU A 134 16.02 -3.49 -3.71
N LYS A 135 15.41 -4.51 -4.34
CA LYS A 135 14.80 -4.41 -5.67
C LYS A 135 13.29 -4.23 -5.65
N ASP A 136 12.70 -3.99 -4.47
CA ASP A 136 11.30 -3.62 -4.33
C ASP A 136 11.08 -2.13 -4.69
N LEU A 137 11.23 -1.79 -5.99
CA LEU A 137 11.38 -0.39 -6.44
C LEU A 137 10.11 0.18 -7.05
N PHE A 138 9.72 -0.24 -8.24
CA PHE A 138 8.61 0.41 -8.95
C PHE A 138 7.27 -0.23 -8.64
N PHE A 139 6.34 0.54 -8.15
CA PHE A 139 6.33 1.89 -7.56
C PHE A 139 6.47 1.82 -6.03
N SER A 140 6.82 2.96 -5.36
CA SER A 140 7.02 2.98 -3.91
C SER A 140 5.80 2.50 -3.12
N GLY A 141 5.96 1.38 -2.38
CA GLY A 141 4.90 0.80 -1.59
C GLY A 141 4.50 1.62 -0.38
N HIS A 142 5.48 2.19 0.32
CA HIS A 142 5.25 3.05 1.48
C HIS A 142 4.43 4.29 1.08
N ALA A 143 4.87 5.03 0.06
CA ALA A 143 4.15 6.19 -0.44
C ALA A 143 2.75 5.82 -0.96
N ALA A 144 2.63 4.75 -1.77
CA ALA A 144 1.37 4.33 -2.36
C ALA A 144 0.32 3.93 -1.32
N THR A 145 0.72 3.26 -0.24
CA THR A 145 -0.19 2.90 0.86
C THR A 145 -0.74 4.14 1.55
N LEU A 146 0.08 5.15 1.79
CA LEU A 146 -0.36 6.39 2.40
C LEU A 146 -1.26 7.22 1.46
N PHE A 147 -0.96 7.25 0.16
CA PHE A 147 -1.87 7.83 -0.83
C PHE A 147 -3.18 7.06 -0.94
N LEU A 148 -3.17 5.73 -0.76
CA LEU A 148 -4.40 4.95 -0.71
C LEU A 148 -5.28 5.38 0.47
N PHE A 149 -4.71 5.56 1.67
CA PHE A 149 -5.44 6.10 2.82
C PHE A 149 -5.98 7.51 2.55
N PHE A 150 -5.22 8.37 1.89
CA PHE A 150 -5.69 9.69 1.46
C PHE A 150 -6.94 9.60 0.56
N PHE A 151 -6.94 8.73 -0.45
CA PHE A 151 -8.10 8.58 -1.34
C PHE A 151 -9.29 7.90 -0.66
N PHE A 152 -9.02 6.93 0.21
CA PHE A 152 -10.04 6.17 0.92
C PHE A 152 -10.78 6.99 1.97
N THR A 153 -10.10 7.91 2.66
CA THR A 153 -10.62 8.59 3.83
C THR A 153 -11.55 9.74 3.44
N GLN A 154 -12.77 9.75 4.01
CA GLN A 154 -13.77 10.79 3.76
C GLN A 154 -13.67 11.96 4.77
N ASN A 155 -13.21 11.69 6.01
CA ASN A 155 -12.99 12.73 7.00
C ASN A 155 -11.90 13.69 6.52
N LYS A 156 -12.22 14.97 6.35
CA LYS A 156 -11.31 15.97 5.79
C LYS A 156 -10.01 16.11 6.58
N PHE A 157 -10.08 16.12 7.90
CA PHE A 157 -8.89 16.24 8.75
C PHE A 157 -7.94 15.06 8.54
N LEU A 158 -8.43 13.83 8.71
CA LEU A 158 -7.64 12.62 8.51
C LEU A 158 -7.12 12.49 7.07
N LYS A 159 -7.93 12.86 6.09
CA LYS A 159 -7.55 12.84 4.68
C LYS A 159 -6.31 13.69 4.42
N TYR A 160 -6.29 14.93 4.90
CA TYR A 160 -5.13 15.80 4.72
C TYR A 160 -3.94 15.39 5.60
N THR A 161 -4.18 14.80 6.78
CA THR A 161 -3.11 14.17 7.58
C THR A 161 -2.43 13.05 6.79
N PHE A 162 -3.20 12.17 6.12
CA PHE A 162 -2.62 11.13 5.27
C PHE A 162 -1.89 11.71 4.05
N LEU A 163 -2.37 12.81 3.47
CA LEU A 163 -1.66 13.47 2.37
C LEU A 163 -0.30 13.99 2.83
N VAL A 164 -0.25 14.68 3.97
CA VAL A 164 1.01 15.18 4.54
C VAL A 164 1.96 14.03 4.87
N ALA A 165 1.45 12.95 5.47
CA ALA A 165 2.23 11.74 5.73
C ALA A 165 2.77 11.10 4.44
N ALA A 166 1.93 11.00 3.40
CA ALA A 166 2.33 10.46 2.09
C ALA A 166 3.45 11.29 1.46
N LEU A 167 3.33 12.62 1.48
CA LEU A 167 4.35 13.51 0.94
C LEU A 167 5.65 13.45 1.76
N ALA A 168 5.56 13.39 3.09
CA ALA A 168 6.71 13.30 3.97
C ALA A 168 7.48 11.98 3.76
N VAL A 169 6.79 10.85 3.68
CA VAL A 169 7.40 9.54 3.38
C VAL A 169 7.96 9.53 1.96
N SER A 170 7.26 10.11 0.99
CA SER A 170 7.74 10.25 -0.39
C SER A 170 9.09 10.97 -0.46
N VAL A 171 9.23 12.07 0.27
CA VAL A 171 10.51 12.78 0.38
C VAL A 171 11.55 11.93 1.12
N GLY A 172 11.17 11.27 2.21
CA GLY A 172 12.06 10.43 3.00
C GLY A 172 12.70 9.31 2.17
N VAL A 173 11.92 8.54 1.40
CA VAL A 173 12.44 7.43 0.58
C VAL A 173 13.34 7.91 -0.56
N VAL A 174 13.12 9.12 -1.09
CA VAL A 174 14.03 9.76 -2.06
C VAL A 174 15.31 10.24 -1.39
N VAL A 175 15.21 10.87 -0.21
CA VAL A 175 16.40 11.32 0.56
C VAL A 175 17.29 10.14 0.96
N GLN A 176 16.71 8.98 1.24
CA GLN A 176 17.47 7.77 1.58
C GLN A 176 17.95 6.99 0.35
N HIS A 177 17.57 7.42 -0.86
CA HIS A 177 17.84 6.76 -2.13
C HIS A 177 17.31 5.33 -2.22
N VAL A 178 16.25 5.02 -1.45
CA VAL A 178 15.58 3.70 -1.48
C VAL A 178 14.74 3.54 -2.75
N HIS A 179 14.24 4.64 -3.27
CA HIS A 179 13.44 4.68 -4.50
C HIS A 179 13.98 5.76 -5.45
N TYR A 180 13.80 5.51 -6.73
CA TYR A 180 13.89 6.57 -7.72
C TYR A 180 12.76 7.58 -7.55
N SER A 181 12.98 8.82 -7.95
CA SER A 181 11.92 9.84 -7.91
C SER A 181 10.70 9.45 -8.75
N TYR A 182 10.92 8.72 -9.82
CA TYR A 182 9.85 8.17 -10.69
C TYR A 182 8.94 7.19 -9.96
N ASP A 183 9.49 6.34 -9.09
CA ASP A 183 8.71 5.37 -8.29
C ASP A 183 7.75 6.08 -7.35
N VAL A 184 8.21 7.20 -6.81
CA VAL A 184 7.44 8.01 -5.87
C VAL A 184 6.37 8.83 -6.59
N ILE A 185 6.67 9.38 -7.78
CA ILE A 185 5.70 10.08 -8.62
C ILE A 185 4.61 9.12 -9.12
N ALA A 186 4.95 7.88 -9.41
CA ALA A 186 4.00 6.86 -9.82
C ALA A 186 3.07 6.40 -8.68
N ALA A 187 3.52 6.44 -7.44
CA ALA A 187 2.78 5.93 -6.28
C ALA A 187 1.35 6.50 -6.14
N PRO A 188 1.09 7.82 -6.19
CA PRO A 188 -0.27 8.35 -6.14
C PRO A 188 -1.14 7.93 -7.33
N ILE A 189 -0.55 7.74 -8.50
CA ILE A 189 -1.27 7.32 -9.71
C ILE A 189 -1.82 5.90 -9.51
N PHE A 190 -0.96 4.97 -9.10
CA PHE A 190 -1.36 3.58 -8.88
C PHE A 190 -2.30 3.42 -7.67
N ALA A 191 -2.09 4.20 -6.60
CA ALA A 191 -3.01 4.26 -5.47
C ALA A 191 -4.41 4.75 -5.91
N TYR A 192 -4.47 5.77 -6.78
CA TYR A 192 -5.72 6.26 -7.33
C TYR A 192 -6.40 5.25 -8.25
N ILE A 193 -5.63 4.53 -9.09
CA ILE A 193 -6.16 3.45 -9.92
C ILE A 193 -6.79 2.36 -9.04
N ALA A 194 -6.08 1.86 -8.02
CA ALA A 194 -6.60 0.87 -7.09
C ALA A 194 -7.89 1.35 -6.39
N PHE A 195 -7.91 2.59 -5.90
CA PHE A 195 -9.07 3.23 -5.32
C PHE A 195 -10.26 3.26 -6.29
N ARG A 196 -10.05 3.73 -7.53
CA ARG A 196 -11.13 3.87 -8.53
C ARG A 196 -11.68 2.53 -8.98
N LEU A 197 -10.81 1.54 -9.20
CA LEU A 197 -11.23 0.20 -9.60
C LEU A 197 -12.21 -0.38 -8.55
N ILE A 198 -11.80 -0.42 -7.30
CA ILE A 198 -12.62 -1.03 -6.25
C ILE A 198 -13.89 -0.20 -5.97
N THR A 199 -13.80 1.13 -5.98
CA THR A 199 -14.98 1.99 -5.79
C THR A 199 -16.02 1.78 -6.93
N LYS A 200 -15.57 1.62 -8.17
CA LYS A 200 -16.46 1.34 -9.30
C LYS A 200 -17.15 -0.01 -9.15
N PHE A 201 -16.41 -1.06 -8.80
CA PHE A 201 -16.99 -2.38 -8.55
C PHE A 201 -17.94 -2.39 -7.35
N SER A 202 -17.63 -1.67 -6.29
CA SER A 202 -18.49 -1.56 -5.11
C SER A 202 -19.82 -0.87 -5.42
N LYS A 203 -19.83 0.19 -6.23
CA LYS A 203 -21.05 0.89 -6.64
C LYS A 203 -21.97 0.02 -7.49
N HIS A 204 -21.41 -0.80 -8.38
CA HIS A 204 -22.20 -1.73 -9.19
C HIS A 204 -22.95 -2.73 -8.30
N TYR A 205 -22.29 -3.23 -7.26
CA TYR A 205 -22.92 -4.14 -6.29
C TYR A 205 -23.99 -3.48 -5.39
N HIS A 206 -23.86 -2.17 -5.11
CA HIS A 206 -24.84 -1.45 -4.29
C HIS A 206 -26.15 -1.22 -5.05
N ASN A 207 -26.07 -1.07 -6.37
CA ASN A 207 -27.25 -0.91 -7.23
C ASN A 207 -28.03 -2.23 -7.37
N ASP A 208 -27.36 -3.38 -7.25
CA ASP A 208 -27.98 -4.71 -7.35
C ASP A 208 -28.56 -5.22 -5.99
N THR A 209 -28.25 -4.54 -4.88
CA THR A 209 -28.76 -4.83 -3.53
C THR A 209 -29.20 -3.55 -2.82
N PRO A 210 -30.39 -2.99 -3.19
CA PRO A 210 -30.84 -1.69 -2.71
C PRO A 210 -31.16 -1.61 -1.21
N ASP A 211 -31.22 -2.72 -0.48
CA ASP A 211 -31.71 -2.80 0.89
C ASP A 211 -30.66 -2.63 1.99
N ILE A 212 -29.43 -2.24 1.67
CA ILE A 212 -28.42 -1.95 2.69
C ILE A 212 -28.27 -0.44 2.83
N VAL A 213 -29.26 0.14 3.53
CA VAL A 213 -29.27 1.55 3.94
C VAL A 213 -28.00 1.87 4.75
N GLU A 214 -27.33 2.95 4.36
CA GLU A 214 -26.37 3.64 5.20
C GLU A 214 -27.03 4.02 6.53
N VAL A 215 -26.57 3.45 7.63
CA VAL A 215 -26.81 3.91 8.99
C VAL A 215 -25.52 4.42 9.58
#